data_e51677aa879a13ace6a187cfcf6711a8
#
_entry.id   e51677aa879a13ace6a187cfcf6711a8
#
_cell.length_a   1.000
_cell.length_b   1.000
_cell.length_c   1.000
_cell.angle_alpha   90.00
_cell.angle_beta   90.00
_cell.angle_gamma   90.00
#
_symmetry.space_group_name_H-M   'P 1'
#
loop_
_entity.id
_entity.type
_entity.pdbx_description
1 polymer ?
#
loop_
_entity_poly.entity_id
_entity_poly.type
_entity_poly.pdbx_seq_one_letter_code
_entity_poly.pdbx_strand_id
1 'polypeptide(L)'
;MKIVVTGGRGPLGAEVVRRLEGSDATVTSASRRTGVDLATGAGLEAALEGVDCVVHAATHRLRPRRVDLDGTRRMIKILARQSPPPRVVYISIFGCDRIPQHYYRAKYACELVLERSRLPVTVVRTTQFHTLIEQIARNATLGPLMLVAKGMSFQPCDHRWVAAELADVVLGPAPSGFQRALDRAGPERVSLAEAAALICAKEGKPPPRLIPLPAIGGTLRGYKAGANLPGPDAKIGGSSFREFLGR
;
A
#
# COMPACT_ATOMS: atom_id res chain seq x y z
N MET A 1 -13.10 4.49 20.83
CA MET A 1 -11.78 3.94 20.40
C MET A 1 -10.96 5.07 19.79
N LYS A 2 -9.70 5.27 20.25
CA LYS A 2 -8.78 6.29 19.72
C LYS A 2 -7.88 5.66 18.65
N ILE A 3 -8.00 6.13 17.42
CA ILE A 3 -7.28 5.58 16.24
C ILE A 3 -6.32 6.63 15.68
N VAL A 4 -5.09 6.23 15.38
CA VAL A 4 -4.13 7.05 14.66
C VAL A 4 -3.84 6.43 13.30
N VAL A 5 -3.97 7.23 12.23
CA VAL A 5 -3.65 6.82 10.87
C VAL A 5 -2.34 7.49 10.44
N THR A 6 -1.23 6.74 10.46
CA THR A 6 0.03 7.26 9.92
C THR A 6 -0.04 7.33 8.40
N GLY A 7 0.49 8.41 7.83
CA GLY A 7 0.28 8.67 6.41
C GLY A 7 -1.16 9.10 6.07
N GLY A 8 -1.93 9.56 7.04
CA GLY A 8 -3.34 9.93 6.90
C GLY A 8 -3.64 11.10 5.95
N ARG A 9 -2.62 11.72 5.33
CA ARG A 9 -2.76 12.71 4.24
C ARG A 9 -2.36 12.14 2.86
N GLY A 10 -1.95 10.87 2.81
CA GLY A 10 -1.72 10.15 1.56
C GLY A 10 -3.02 9.63 0.94
N PRO A 11 -3.00 9.18 -0.33
CA PRO A 11 -4.21 8.74 -1.02
C PRO A 11 -5.01 7.67 -0.27
N LEU A 12 -4.35 6.62 0.22
CA LEU A 12 -5.01 5.58 1.01
C LEU A 12 -5.36 6.07 2.41
N GLY A 13 -4.40 6.70 3.12
CA GLY A 13 -4.60 7.09 4.52
C GLY A 13 -5.72 8.11 4.70
N ALA A 14 -5.89 9.06 3.78
CA ALA A 14 -6.98 10.03 3.82
C ALA A 14 -8.36 9.36 3.66
N GLU A 15 -8.46 8.37 2.78
CA GLU A 15 -9.70 7.60 2.62
C GLU A 15 -9.99 6.73 3.85
N VAL A 16 -8.96 6.17 4.50
CA VAL A 16 -9.13 5.43 5.77
C VAL A 16 -9.62 6.38 6.87
N VAL A 17 -9.03 7.57 7.01
CA VAL A 17 -9.48 8.58 7.98
C VAL A 17 -10.95 8.90 7.75
N ARG A 18 -11.33 9.28 6.53
CA ARG A 18 -12.71 9.62 6.17
C ARG A 18 -13.71 8.51 6.47
N ARG A 19 -13.32 7.26 6.27
CA ARG A 19 -14.18 6.11 6.55
C ARG A 19 -14.36 5.84 8.03
N LEU A 20 -13.31 6.01 8.81
CA LEU A 20 -13.33 5.79 10.25
C LEU A 20 -14.00 6.96 10.99
N GLU A 21 -13.95 8.19 10.47
CA GLU A 21 -14.68 9.35 11.01
C GLU A 21 -16.21 9.15 11.00
N GLY A 22 -16.74 8.24 10.16
CA GLY A 22 -18.15 7.82 10.17
C GLY A 22 -18.52 6.82 11.27
N SER A 23 -17.59 6.45 12.16
CA SER A 23 -17.79 5.54 13.28
C SER A 23 -17.70 6.28 14.64
N ASP A 24 -17.99 5.60 15.75
CA ASP A 24 -17.82 6.14 17.11
C ASP A 24 -16.35 6.25 17.57
N ALA A 25 -15.40 6.23 16.65
CA ALA A 25 -13.99 6.35 16.94
C ALA A 25 -13.47 7.78 16.82
N THR A 26 -12.56 8.15 17.72
CA THR A 26 -11.78 9.38 17.59
C THR A 26 -10.58 9.11 16.68
N VAL A 27 -10.56 9.71 15.48
CA VAL A 27 -9.55 9.42 14.47
C VAL A 27 -8.58 10.60 14.31
N THR A 28 -7.28 10.33 14.38
CA THR A 28 -6.23 11.32 14.20
C THR A 28 -5.36 10.98 12.98
N SER A 29 -5.22 11.93 12.08
CA SER A 29 -4.32 11.83 10.93
C SER A 29 -2.90 12.23 11.34
N ALA A 30 -1.95 11.29 11.29
CA ALA A 30 -0.53 11.52 11.58
C ALA A 30 0.29 11.59 10.30
N SER A 31 0.86 12.76 10.01
CA SER A 31 1.66 13.01 8.82
C SER A 31 2.63 14.19 9.07
N ARG A 32 3.60 14.40 8.19
CA ARG A 32 4.50 15.57 8.29
C ARG A 32 3.75 16.91 8.28
N ARG A 33 2.60 16.99 7.60
CA ARG A 33 1.74 18.20 7.59
C ARG A 33 1.02 18.42 8.92
N THR A 34 0.89 17.40 9.75
CA THR A 34 0.30 17.48 11.09
C THR A 34 1.35 17.37 12.20
N GLY A 35 2.64 17.61 11.86
CA GLY A 35 3.74 17.63 12.82
C GLY A 35 4.33 16.26 13.16
N VAL A 36 3.91 15.16 12.49
CA VAL A 36 4.40 13.81 12.76
C VAL A 36 5.30 13.31 11.63
N ASP A 37 6.58 13.11 11.91
CA ASP A 37 7.55 12.58 10.94
C ASP A 37 8.14 11.24 11.40
N LEU A 38 7.78 10.17 10.71
CA LEU A 38 8.30 8.82 10.96
C LEU A 38 9.80 8.70 10.71
N ALA A 39 10.37 9.51 9.80
CA ALA A 39 11.79 9.43 9.47
C ALA A 39 12.69 9.99 10.59
N THR A 40 12.21 10.95 11.36
CA THR A 40 12.94 11.58 12.48
C THR A 40 12.40 11.16 13.84
N GLY A 41 11.12 10.80 13.92
CA GLY A 41 10.39 10.54 15.16
C GLY A 41 9.70 11.78 15.74
N ALA A 42 9.85 12.97 15.10
CA ALA A 42 9.21 14.18 15.58
C ALA A 42 7.69 14.02 15.69
N GLY A 43 7.11 14.42 16.83
CA GLY A 43 5.68 14.36 17.13
C GLY A 43 5.10 12.94 17.25
N LEU A 44 5.91 11.89 17.06
CA LEU A 44 5.39 10.52 17.02
C LEU A 44 4.94 10.02 18.40
N GLU A 45 5.69 10.33 19.47
CA GLU A 45 5.36 9.90 20.82
C GLU A 45 4.02 10.51 21.29
N ALA A 46 3.85 11.81 21.16
CA ALA A 46 2.61 12.50 21.50
C ALA A 46 1.41 12.03 20.66
N ALA A 47 1.64 11.75 19.35
CA ALA A 47 0.58 11.24 18.49
C ALA A 47 0.12 9.83 18.84
N LEU A 48 0.99 9.01 19.44
CA LEU A 48 0.70 7.61 19.77
C LEU A 48 0.34 7.39 21.25
N GLU A 49 0.30 8.43 22.06
CA GLU A 49 -0.05 8.33 23.47
C GLU A 49 -1.52 7.94 23.68
N GLY A 50 -1.71 6.85 24.41
CA GLY A 50 -3.04 6.35 24.79
C GLY A 50 -3.93 6.00 23.58
N VAL A 51 -3.34 5.55 22.47
CA VAL A 51 -4.10 5.06 21.30
C VAL A 51 -4.55 3.61 21.51
N ASP A 52 -5.71 3.25 20.98
CA ASP A 52 -6.20 1.87 20.98
C ASP A 52 -5.77 1.13 19.69
N CYS A 53 -5.64 1.87 18.58
CA CYS A 53 -5.30 1.30 17.28
C CYS A 53 -4.45 2.24 16.44
N VAL A 54 -3.46 1.70 15.74
CA VAL A 54 -2.68 2.42 14.73
C VAL A 54 -2.90 1.79 13.36
N VAL A 55 -3.43 2.57 12.40
CA VAL A 55 -3.41 2.19 10.99
C VAL A 55 -2.12 2.72 10.37
N HIS A 56 -1.19 1.81 10.08
CA HIS A 56 0.12 2.19 9.57
C HIS A 56 0.14 2.16 8.03
N ALA A 57 -0.22 3.31 7.42
CA ALA A 57 -0.28 3.51 5.97
C ALA A 57 0.82 4.47 5.44
N ALA A 58 1.69 4.98 6.32
CA ALA A 58 2.78 5.84 5.90
C ALA A 58 3.82 5.08 5.08
N THR A 59 4.26 5.66 3.97
CA THR A 59 5.28 5.08 3.11
C THR A 59 6.02 6.15 2.29
N HIS A 60 7.25 5.83 1.84
CA HIS A 60 8.00 6.71 0.95
C HIS A 60 8.83 5.90 -0.05
N ARG A 61 8.37 5.83 -1.29
CA ARG A 61 8.95 4.97 -2.35
C ARG A 61 10.46 5.15 -2.60
N LEU A 62 10.99 6.36 -2.46
CA LEU A 62 12.42 6.66 -2.67
C LEU A 62 13.28 6.53 -1.41
N ARG A 63 12.68 6.58 -0.22
CA ARG A 63 13.38 6.48 1.08
C ARG A 63 12.69 5.48 2.01
N PRO A 64 12.36 4.26 1.52
CA PRO A 64 11.52 3.34 2.28
C PRO A 64 12.24 2.81 3.54
N ARG A 65 13.57 2.66 3.51
CA ARG A 65 14.30 2.26 4.72
C ARG A 65 14.10 3.25 5.86
N ARG A 66 14.28 4.55 5.59
CA ARG A 66 14.21 5.59 6.63
C ARG A 66 12.79 5.85 7.12
N VAL A 67 11.82 5.92 6.20
CA VAL A 67 10.43 6.26 6.53
C VAL A 67 9.65 5.02 6.96
N ASP A 68 9.69 3.96 6.15
CA ASP A 68 8.91 2.76 6.43
C ASP A 68 9.57 1.93 7.53
N LEU A 69 10.79 1.40 7.34
CA LEU A 69 11.40 0.45 8.28
C LEU A 69 11.80 1.11 9.62
N ASP A 70 12.58 2.19 9.57
CA ASP A 70 13.04 2.83 10.79
C ASP A 70 11.89 3.55 11.50
N GLY A 71 10.92 4.10 10.75
CA GLY A 71 9.67 4.63 11.28
C GLY A 71 8.83 3.57 12.00
N THR A 72 8.65 2.40 11.39
CA THR A 72 7.97 1.25 12.02
C THR A 72 8.65 0.83 13.32
N ARG A 73 9.98 0.78 13.35
CA ARG A 73 10.73 0.45 14.56
C ARG A 73 10.53 1.46 15.69
N ARG A 74 10.50 2.77 15.37
CA ARG A 74 10.21 3.84 16.34
C ARG A 74 8.79 3.68 16.90
N MET A 75 7.82 3.50 16.01
CA MET A 75 6.42 3.27 16.37
C MET A 75 6.28 2.08 17.34
N ILE A 76 6.86 0.93 17.01
CA ILE A 76 6.83 -0.27 17.86
C ILE A 76 7.39 0.02 19.25
N LYS A 77 8.53 0.73 19.35
CA LYS A 77 9.16 1.07 20.65
C LYS A 77 8.23 1.91 21.55
N ILE A 78 7.42 2.79 20.97
CA ILE A 78 6.47 3.62 21.71
C ILE A 78 5.25 2.78 22.12
N LEU A 79 4.67 2.03 21.19
CA LEU A 79 3.46 1.24 21.42
C LEU A 79 3.70 0.09 22.42
N ALA A 80 4.87 -0.53 22.41
CA ALA A 80 5.22 -1.63 23.30
C ALA A 80 5.36 -1.21 24.78
N ARG A 81 5.38 0.09 25.10
CA ARG A 81 5.41 0.60 26.49
C ARG A 81 4.00 0.80 27.06
N GLN A 82 2.96 0.71 26.23
CA GLN A 82 1.58 0.91 26.66
C GLN A 82 0.94 -0.38 27.16
N SER A 83 0.07 -0.28 28.16
CA SER A 83 -0.66 -1.43 28.71
C SER A 83 -2.16 -1.09 28.85
N PRO A 84 -3.05 -1.80 28.16
CA PRO A 84 -2.75 -2.86 27.19
C PRO A 84 -2.06 -2.32 25.94
N PRO A 85 -1.27 -3.16 25.22
CA PRO A 85 -0.62 -2.72 24.00
C PRO A 85 -1.64 -2.46 22.90
N PRO A 86 -1.56 -1.33 22.18
CA PRO A 86 -2.49 -1.01 21.11
C PRO A 86 -2.29 -1.93 19.89
N ARG A 87 -3.38 -2.18 19.16
CA ARG A 87 -3.31 -2.96 17.92
C ARG A 87 -2.68 -2.14 16.79
N VAL A 88 -2.05 -2.85 15.86
CA VAL A 88 -1.51 -2.26 14.63
C VAL A 88 -2.14 -2.94 13.42
N VAL A 89 -2.72 -2.15 12.51
CA VAL A 89 -3.15 -2.58 11.19
C VAL A 89 -2.15 -2.01 10.17
N TYR A 90 -1.35 -2.88 9.58
CA TYR A 90 -0.28 -2.48 8.65
C TYR A 90 -0.65 -2.79 7.21
N ILE A 91 -0.56 -1.77 6.33
CA ILE A 91 -0.74 -1.96 4.90
C ILE A 91 0.60 -2.31 4.22
N SER A 92 0.65 -3.49 3.64
CA SER A 92 1.80 -4.01 2.90
C SER A 92 1.48 -4.21 1.43
N ILE A 93 2.42 -4.76 0.68
CA ILE A 93 2.24 -5.01 -0.75
C ILE A 93 2.47 -6.49 -1.06
N PHE A 94 1.61 -7.04 -1.93
CA PHE A 94 1.73 -8.43 -2.37
C PHE A 94 3.04 -8.67 -3.14
N GLY A 95 3.71 -9.78 -2.86
CA GLY A 95 4.99 -10.13 -3.47
C GLY A 95 6.21 -9.43 -2.87
N CYS A 96 6.07 -8.70 -1.72
CA CYS A 96 7.19 -8.01 -1.09
C CYS A 96 8.31 -8.95 -0.62
N ASP A 97 8.00 -10.19 -0.35
CA ASP A 97 8.91 -11.29 -0.01
C ASP A 97 9.56 -11.96 -1.22
N ARG A 98 9.07 -11.73 -2.44
CA ARG A 98 9.50 -12.43 -3.66
C ARG A 98 10.19 -11.53 -4.69
N ILE A 99 9.84 -10.24 -4.73
CA ILE A 99 10.40 -9.29 -5.71
C ILE A 99 11.55 -8.50 -5.07
N PRO A 100 12.79 -8.62 -5.58
CA PRO A 100 13.97 -7.99 -4.98
C PRO A 100 14.10 -6.50 -5.31
N GLN A 101 13.01 -5.75 -5.23
CA GLN A 101 12.98 -4.30 -5.40
C GLN A 101 13.16 -3.62 -4.04
N HIS A 102 13.90 -2.51 -4.00
CA HIS A 102 14.22 -1.79 -2.76
C HIS A 102 12.99 -1.46 -1.90
N TYR A 103 11.92 -0.95 -2.52
CA TYR A 103 10.67 -0.66 -1.83
C TYR A 103 10.01 -1.93 -1.25
N TYR A 104 9.93 -3.01 -2.04
CA TYR A 104 9.35 -4.29 -1.62
C TYR A 104 10.12 -4.90 -0.45
N ARG A 105 11.46 -4.91 -0.53
CA ARG A 105 12.31 -5.38 0.57
C ARG A 105 12.08 -4.60 1.87
N ALA A 106 11.88 -3.29 1.79
CA ALA A 106 11.58 -2.48 2.98
C ALA A 106 10.19 -2.82 3.55
N LYS A 107 9.16 -3.02 2.71
CA LYS A 107 7.84 -3.44 3.15
C LYS A 107 7.89 -4.81 3.85
N TYR A 108 8.60 -5.77 3.27
CA TYR A 108 8.80 -7.08 3.91
C TYR A 108 9.56 -6.97 5.23
N ALA A 109 10.61 -6.17 5.29
CA ALA A 109 11.34 -5.92 6.54
C ALA A 109 10.44 -5.29 7.63
N CYS A 110 9.46 -4.44 7.26
CA CYS A 110 8.47 -3.92 8.20
C CYS A 110 7.55 -5.04 8.72
N GLU A 111 7.09 -5.96 7.86
CA GLU A 111 6.31 -7.12 8.32
C GLU A 111 7.08 -7.95 9.35
N LEU A 112 8.37 -8.23 9.07
CA LEU A 112 9.21 -9.03 9.98
C LEU A 112 9.45 -8.35 11.34
N VAL A 113 9.62 -7.02 11.39
CA VAL A 113 9.79 -6.33 12.68
C VAL A 113 8.47 -6.21 13.44
N LEU A 114 7.33 -6.10 12.75
CA LEU A 114 6.00 -6.14 13.34
C LEU A 114 5.68 -7.54 13.92
N GLU A 115 6.01 -8.61 13.20
CA GLU A 115 5.85 -9.99 13.66
C GLU A 115 6.61 -10.25 14.97
N ARG A 116 7.82 -9.69 15.09
CA ARG A 116 8.67 -9.83 16.28
C ARG A 116 8.30 -8.89 17.42
N SER A 117 7.37 -7.96 17.22
CA SER A 117 7.07 -6.90 18.19
C SER A 117 6.24 -7.34 19.39
N ARG A 118 5.58 -8.49 19.34
CA ARG A 118 4.58 -8.99 20.28
C ARG A 118 3.34 -8.10 20.44
N LEU A 119 3.17 -7.09 19.58
CA LEU A 119 1.93 -6.31 19.51
C LEU A 119 0.83 -7.12 18.83
N PRO A 120 -0.45 -6.81 19.08
CA PRO A 120 -1.56 -7.30 18.27
C PRO A 120 -1.48 -6.68 16.87
N VAL A 121 -1.02 -7.42 15.86
CA VAL A 121 -0.79 -6.91 14.51
C VAL A 121 -1.64 -7.62 13.48
N THR A 122 -2.31 -6.87 12.62
CA THR A 122 -2.90 -7.40 11.38
C THR A 122 -2.20 -6.78 10.19
N VAL A 123 -1.52 -7.60 9.39
CA VAL A 123 -0.95 -7.18 8.10
C VAL A 123 -1.96 -7.43 6.99
N VAL A 124 -2.23 -6.39 6.20
CA VAL A 124 -3.06 -6.47 4.99
C VAL A 124 -2.16 -6.20 3.78
N ARG A 125 -1.91 -7.20 2.96
CA ARG A 125 -1.20 -7.02 1.69
C ARG A 125 -2.20 -6.65 0.59
N THR A 126 -1.85 -5.67 -0.24
CA THR A 126 -2.63 -5.32 -1.42
C THR A 126 -1.78 -5.47 -2.67
N THR A 127 -2.41 -5.67 -3.81
CA THR A 127 -1.75 -5.46 -5.09
C THR A 127 -1.49 -3.97 -5.32
N GLN A 128 -0.86 -3.61 -6.43
CA GLN A 128 -0.53 -2.23 -6.76
C GLN A 128 -1.81 -1.40 -6.94
N PHE A 129 -1.80 -0.14 -6.50
CA PHE A 129 -2.92 0.77 -6.74
C PHE A 129 -3.00 1.24 -8.19
N HIS A 130 -4.19 1.54 -8.67
CA HIS A 130 -4.43 2.10 -10.01
C HIS A 130 -3.54 3.31 -10.32
N THR A 131 -3.42 4.24 -9.37
CA THR A 131 -2.59 5.43 -9.51
C THR A 131 -1.12 5.11 -9.79
N LEU A 132 -0.60 4.02 -9.21
CA LEU A 132 0.76 3.57 -9.47
C LEU A 132 0.91 3.02 -10.89
N ILE A 133 -0.05 2.22 -11.35
CA ILE A 133 -0.02 1.64 -12.70
C ILE A 133 -0.16 2.74 -13.75
N GLU A 134 -1.05 3.72 -13.53
CA GLU A 134 -1.16 4.91 -14.37
C GLU A 134 0.18 5.66 -14.46
N GLN A 135 0.81 5.94 -13.32
CA GLN A 135 2.10 6.62 -13.29
C GLN A 135 3.20 5.85 -14.03
N ILE A 136 3.27 4.52 -13.84
CA ILE A 136 4.26 3.67 -14.54
C ILE A 136 4.00 3.69 -16.04
N ALA A 137 2.76 3.53 -16.47
CA ALA A 137 2.39 3.54 -17.88
C ALA A 137 2.74 4.90 -18.53
N ARG A 138 2.40 6.02 -17.88
CA ARG A 138 2.76 7.37 -18.36
C ARG A 138 4.26 7.57 -18.45
N ASN A 139 5.02 7.15 -17.43
CA ASN A 139 6.49 7.30 -17.42
C ASN A 139 7.21 6.40 -18.44
N ALA A 140 6.60 5.26 -18.80
CA ALA A 140 7.13 4.37 -19.83
C ALA A 140 6.78 4.82 -21.26
N THR A 141 5.87 5.79 -21.41
CA THR A 141 5.39 6.32 -22.70
C THR A 141 6.12 7.62 -23.03
N LEU A 142 6.82 7.64 -24.15
CA LEU A 142 7.59 8.77 -24.65
C LEU A 142 7.06 9.17 -26.04
N GLY A 143 6.16 10.15 -26.08
CA GLY A 143 5.46 10.52 -27.30
C GLY A 143 4.64 9.35 -27.89
N PRO A 144 4.87 8.95 -29.14
CA PRO A 144 4.14 7.83 -29.76
C PRO A 144 4.71 6.45 -29.41
N LEU A 145 5.75 6.37 -28.55
CA LEU A 145 6.47 5.14 -28.25
C LEU A 145 6.31 4.77 -26.77
N MET A 146 6.24 3.47 -26.47
CA MET A 146 6.24 2.96 -25.11
C MET A 146 7.25 1.83 -24.93
N LEU A 147 8.13 1.98 -23.94
CA LEU A 147 9.07 0.94 -23.54
C LEU A 147 8.37 -0.05 -22.60
N VAL A 148 8.29 -1.32 -22.96
CA VAL A 148 7.56 -2.33 -22.18
C VAL A 148 8.33 -3.66 -22.11
N ALA A 149 8.47 -4.20 -20.91
CA ALA A 149 8.95 -5.57 -20.73
C ALA A 149 7.80 -6.55 -21.00
N LYS A 150 7.96 -7.42 -22.01
CA LYS A 150 6.94 -8.42 -22.37
C LYS A 150 6.64 -9.39 -21.24
N GLY A 151 5.36 -9.75 -21.11
CA GLY A 151 4.87 -10.73 -20.14
C GLY A 151 4.69 -10.22 -18.74
N MET A 152 4.83 -8.91 -18.50
CA MET A 152 4.47 -8.30 -17.21
C MET A 152 3.00 -7.92 -17.18
N SER A 153 2.30 -8.36 -16.14
CA SER A 153 0.93 -7.97 -15.85
C SER A 153 0.78 -7.57 -14.39
N PHE A 154 -0.26 -6.82 -14.13
CA PHE A 154 -0.64 -6.31 -12.82
C PHE A 154 -2.11 -6.64 -12.59
N GLN A 155 -2.52 -6.68 -11.34
CA GLN A 155 -3.94 -6.76 -10.97
C GLN A 155 -4.24 -5.59 -10.01
N PRO A 156 -4.27 -4.35 -10.54
CA PRO A 156 -4.29 -3.16 -9.72
C PRO A 156 -5.64 -2.99 -9.01
N CYS A 157 -5.60 -2.50 -7.77
CA CYS A 157 -6.77 -2.30 -6.94
C CYS A 157 -7.07 -0.82 -6.66
N ASP A 158 -8.34 -0.56 -6.34
CA ASP A 158 -8.82 0.76 -5.95
C ASP A 158 -8.47 1.02 -4.47
N HIS A 159 -7.70 2.08 -4.21
CA HIS A 159 -7.34 2.47 -2.84
C HIS A 159 -8.54 2.87 -1.99
N ARG A 160 -9.67 3.31 -2.59
CA ARG A 160 -10.91 3.63 -1.88
C ARG A 160 -11.59 2.37 -1.36
N TRP A 161 -11.60 1.30 -2.18
CA TRP A 161 -12.09 0.01 -1.76
C TRP A 161 -11.20 -0.59 -0.66
N VAL A 162 -9.87 -0.52 -0.85
CA VAL A 162 -8.92 -0.99 0.18
C VAL A 162 -9.08 -0.23 1.49
N ALA A 163 -9.39 1.08 1.44
CA ALA A 163 -9.66 1.87 2.65
C ALA A 163 -10.91 1.38 3.40
N ALA A 164 -11.96 0.96 2.67
CA ALA A 164 -13.14 0.33 3.31
C ALA A 164 -12.75 -0.99 3.98
N GLU A 165 -12.03 -1.86 3.28
CA GLU A 165 -11.55 -3.13 3.82
C GLU A 165 -10.65 -2.95 5.05
N LEU A 166 -9.81 -1.90 5.08
CA LEU A 166 -9.00 -1.56 6.24
C LEU A 166 -9.85 -1.05 7.41
N ALA A 167 -10.88 -0.26 7.15
CA ALA A 167 -11.81 0.19 8.18
C ALA A 167 -12.55 -0.99 8.83
N ASP A 168 -13.02 -1.95 8.04
CA ASP A 168 -13.64 -3.19 8.53
C ASP A 168 -12.66 -3.99 9.40
N VAL A 169 -11.40 -4.11 8.98
CA VAL A 169 -10.35 -4.75 9.79
C VAL A 169 -10.11 -3.98 11.09
N VAL A 170 -10.09 -2.66 11.08
CA VAL A 170 -9.88 -1.80 12.26
C VAL A 170 -11.03 -1.91 13.24
N LEU A 171 -12.27 -1.92 12.76
CA LEU A 171 -13.48 -1.98 13.62
C LEU A 171 -13.80 -3.41 14.06
N GLY A 172 -13.27 -4.41 13.42
CA GLY A 172 -13.42 -5.82 13.78
C GLY A 172 -12.58 -6.21 15.01
N PRO A 173 -12.61 -7.49 15.41
CA PRO A 173 -11.88 -7.98 16.58
C PRO A 173 -10.36 -7.83 16.42
N ALA A 174 -9.67 -7.48 17.51
CA ALA A 174 -8.21 -7.44 17.54
C ALA A 174 -7.65 -8.86 17.59
N PRO A 175 -6.53 -9.14 16.91
CA PRO A 175 -5.86 -10.42 17.05
C PRO A 175 -5.13 -10.52 18.39
N SER A 176 -4.90 -11.75 18.87
CA SER A 176 -4.10 -11.98 20.08
C SER A 176 -2.59 -11.76 19.85
N GLY A 177 -2.15 -11.67 18.60
CA GLY A 177 -0.75 -11.50 18.22
C GLY A 177 -0.64 -11.08 16.76
N PHE A 178 0.41 -11.54 16.08
CA PHE A 178 0.62 -11.26 14.65
C PHE A 178 -0.24 -12.18 13.78
N GLN A 179 -0.92 -11.58 12.79
CA GLN A 179 -1.63 -12.30 11.74
C GLN A 179 -1.51 -11.59 10.39
N ARG A 180 -1.68 -12.34 9.30
CA ARG A 180 -1.93 -11.80 7.96
C ARG A 180 -3.40 -12.01 7.61
N ALA A 181 -4.07 -10.92 7.25
CA ALA A 181 -5.40 -11.01 6.64
C ALA A 181 -5.28 -11.54 5.20
N LEU A 182 -6.41 -11.95 4.61
CA LEU A 182 -6.46 -12.27 3.18
C LEU A 182 -5.89 -11.09 2.37
N ASP A 183 -5.17 -11.39 1.30
CA ASP A 183 -4.66 -10.36 0.38
C ASP A 183 -5.83 -9.63 -0.31
N ARG A 184 -5.61 -8.39 -0.71
CA ARG A 184 -6.59 -7.57 -1.44
C ARG A 184 -6.10 -7.30 -2.85
N ALA A 185 -6.94 -7.58 -3.85
CA ALA A 185 -6.59 -7.37 -5.25
C ALA A 185 -7.77 -6.76 -6.04
N GLY A 186 -7.44 -6.07 -7.12
CA GLY A 186 -8.45 -5.53 -8.02
C GLY A 186 -9.15 -6.62 -8.84
N PRO A 187 -10.24 -6.26 -9.54
CA PRO A 187 -11.09 -7.22 -10.23
C PRO A 187 -10.47 -7.82 -11.48
N GLU A 188 -9.49 -7.14 -12.09
CA GLU A 188 -8.97 -7.56 -13.39
C GLU A 188 -7.43 -7.43 -13.48
N ARG A 189 -6.85 -8.24 -14.34
CA ARG A 189 -5.44 -8.12 -14.72
C ARG A 189 -5.31 -7.14 -15.88
N VAL A 190 -4.27 -6.32 -15.83
CA VAL A 190 -3.93 -5.36 -16.89
C VAL A 190 -2.42 -5.37 -17.13
N SER A 191 -2.01 -5.39 -18.39
CA SER A 191 -0.62 -5.12 -18.76
C SER A 191 -0.35 -3.61 -18.81
N LEU A 192 0.92 -3.20 -18.79
CA LEU A 192 1.26 -1.79 -18.97
C LEU A 192 0.86 -1.25 -20.33
N ALA A 193 0.86 -2.10 -21.37
CA ALA A 193 0.42 -1.73 -22.71
C ALA A 193 -1.08 -1.43 -22.75
N GLU A 194 -1.91 -2.28 -22.14
CA GLU A 194 -3.36 -2.04 -22.02
C GLU A 194 -3.63 -0.81 -21.18
N ALA A 195 -2.93 -0.62 -20.06
CA ALA A 195 -3.06 0.57 -19.25
C ALA A 195 -2.75 1.85 -20.05
N ALA A 196 -1.65 1.86 -20.82
CA ALA A 196 -1.29 2.99 -21.68
C ALA A 196 -2.33 3.24 -22.79
N ALA A 197 -2.85 2.19 -23.42
CA ALA A 197 -3.89 2.31 -24.43
C ALA A 197 -5.17 2.92 -23.86
N LEU A 198 -5.59 2.51 -22.66
CA LEU A 198 -6.75 3.06 -21.96
C LEU A 198 -6.54 4.55 -21.58
N ILE A 199 -5.34 4.91 -21.13
CA ILE A 199 -4.98 6.31 -20.83
C ILE A 199 -5.04 7.17 -22.09
N CYS A 200 -4.42 6.69 -23.18
CA CYS A 200 -4.45 7.39 -24.46
C CYS A 200 -5.87 7.56 -25.00
N ALA A 201 -6.72 6.53 -24.92
CA ALA A 201 -8.12 6.60 -25.34
C ALA A 201 -8.90 7.66 -24.56
N LYS A 202 -8.70 7.76 -23.22
CA LYS A 202 -9.27 8.82 -22.39
C LYS A 202 -8.83 10.22 -22.85
N GLU A 203 -7.58 10.35 -23.31
CA GLU A 203 -7.00 11.61 -23.80
C GLU A 203 -7.30 11.91 -25.27
N GLY A 204 -8.07 11.08 -25.97
CA GLY A 204 -8.35 11.22 -27.40
C GLY A 204 -7.12 10.98 -28.27
N LYS A 205 -6.12 10.22 -27.80
CA LYS A 205 -4.89 9.93 -28.49
C LYS A 205 -4.84 8.49 -29.00
N PRO A 206 -4.12 8.19 -30.08
CA PRO A 206 -3.87 6.82 -30.51
C PRO A 206 -2.99 6.08 -29.48
N PRO A 207 -3.12 4.74 -29.37
CA PRO A 207 -2.28 3.96 -28.47
C PRO A 207 -0.80 4.03 -28.89
N PRO A 208 0.15 3.98 -27.94
CA PRO A 208 1.56 4.08 -28.27
C PRO A 208 2.07 2.80 -28.96
N ARG A 209 3.03 2.95 -29.85
CA ARG A 209 3.77 1.83 -30.44
C ARG A 209 4.69 1.22 -29.39
N LEU A 210 4.55 -0.09 -29.16
CA LEU A 210 5.32 -0.81 -28.16
C LEU A 210 6.74 -1.13 -28.63
N ILE A 211 7.73 -0.78 -27.81
CA ILE A 211 9.12 -1.20 -27.98
C ILE A 211 9.42 -2.21 -26.88
N PRO A 212 9.56 -3.51 -27.22
CA PRO A 212 9.82 -4.53 -26.24
C PRO A 212 11.21 -4.44 -25.65
N LEU A 213 11.30 -4.50 -24.34
CA LEU A 213 12.56 -4.60 -23.60
C LEU A 213 12.72 -6.01 -22.99
N PRO A 214 13.96 -6.51 -22.92
CA PRO A 214 14.23 -7.74 -22.19
C PRO A 214 14.03 -7.54 -20.67
N ALA A 215 13.47 -8.55 -19.99
CA ALA A 215 13.28 -8.52 -18.53
C ALA A 215 14.61 -8.84 -17.82
N ILE A 216 15.51 -7.85 -17.79
CA ILE A 216 16.84 -7.97 -17.17
C ILE A 216 16.75 -7.60 -15.68
N GLY A 217 17.46 -8.35 -14.84
CA GLY A 217 17.48 -8.16 -13.38
C GLY A 217 16.35 -8.87 -12.65
N GLY A 218 16.55 -9.05 -11.34
CA GLY A 218 15.63 -9.83 -10.50
C GLY A 218 14.23 -9.23 -10.40
N THR A 219 14.14 -7.91 -10.35
CA THR A 219 12.86 -7.19 -10.26
C THR A 219 11.96 -7.46 -11.47
N LEU A 220 12.46 -7.24 -12.70
CA LEU A 220 11.66 -7.44 -13.91
C LEU A 220 11.35 -8.93 -14.13
N ARG A 221 12.28 -9.84 -13.79
CA ARG A 221 12.02 -11.29 -13.81
C ARG A 221 10.94 -11.69 -12.82
N GLY A 222 10.93 -11.10 -11.61
CA GLY A 222 9.87 -11.32 -10.62
C GLY A 222 8.48 -10.90 -11.13
N TYR A 223 8.37 -9.72 -11.73
CA TYR A 223 7.12 -9.28 -12.35
C TYR A 223 6.70 -10.17 -13.52
N LYS A 224 7.62 -10.57 -14.39
CA LYS A 224 7.35 -11.48 -15.50
C LYS A 224 6.88 -12.86 -15.02
N ALA A 225 7.40 -13.33 -13.88
CA ALA A 225 6.97 -14.58 -13.24
C ALA A 225 5.63 -14.44 -12.47
N GLY A 226 5.01 -13.27 -12.46
CA GLY A 226 3.75 -13.03 -11.76
C GLY A 226 3.88 -12.98 -10.24
N ALA A 227 5.09 -12.75 -9.69
CA ALA A 227 5.29 -12.68 -8.25
C ALA A 227 4.52 -11.53 -7.56
N ASN A 228 4.02 -10.57 -8.32
CA ASN A 228 3.16 -9.46 -7.88
C ASN A 228 1.66 -9.73 -8.04
N LEU A 229 1.29 -10.88 -8.60
CA LEU A 229 -0.12 -11.26 -8.81
C LEU A 229 -0.63 -12.04 -7.59
N PRO A 230 -1.88 -11.80 -7.16
CA PRO A 230 -2.45 -12.42 -5.99
C PRO A 230 -2.61 -13.92 -6.16
N GLY A 231 -2.65 -14.64 -5.02
CA GLY A 231 -3.04 -16.03 -4.97
C GLY A 231 -4.56 -16.24 -5.13
N PRO A 232 -5.00 -17.50 -5.18
CA PRO A 232 -6.41 -17.82 -5.39
C PRO A 232 -7.32 -17.36 -4.24
N ASP A 233 -6.78 -17.25 -3.03
CA ASP A 233 -7.56 -16.90 -1.83
C ASP A 233 -7.67 -15.37 -1.61
N ALA A 234 -7.15 -14.56 -2.53
CA ALA A 234 -7.23 -13.12 -2.39
C ALA A 234 -8.68 -12.63 -2.48
N LYS A 235 -9.05 -11.68 -1.61
CA LYS A 235 -10.32 -10.97 -1.72
C LYS A 235 -10.23 -10.01 -2.90
N ILE A 236 -11.11 -10.21 -3.89
CA ILE A 236 -11.16 -9.43 -5.12
C ILE A 236 -12.26 -8.37 -4.99
N GLY A 237 -11.97 -7.12 -5.39
CA GLY A 237 -12.97 -6.06 -5.33
C GLY A 237 -12.48 -4.68 -5.76
N GLY A 238 -13.36 -3.70 -5.58
CA GLY A 238 -13.13 -2.33 -6.03
C GLY A 238 -13.41 -2.14 -7.52
N SER A 239 -13.13 -0.93 -8.01
CA SER A 239 -13.31 -0.61 -9.44
C SER A 239 -12.21 -1.22 -10.30
N SER A 240 -12.54 -1.45 -11.56
CA SER A 240 -11.58 -1.77 -12.61
C SER A 240 -10.66 -0.59 -12.92
N PHE A 241 -9.56 -0.82 -13.64
CA PHE A 241 -8.67 0.25 -14.06
C PHE A 241 -9.36 1.22 -15.04
N ARG A 242 -10.24 0.71 -15.89
CA ARG A 242 -11.05 1.53 -16.80
C ARG A 242 -12.01 2.44 -16.04
N GLU A 243 -12.74 1.93 -15.06
CA GLU A 243 -13.65 2.73 -14.23
C GLU A 243 -12.90 3.78 -13.40
N PHE A 244 -11.71 3.43 -12.90
CA PHE A 244 -10.82 4.40 -12.23
C PHE A 244 -10.43 5.56 -13.16
N LEU A 245 -10.09 5.28 -14.40
CA LEU A 245 -9.76 6.32 -15.38
C LEU A 245 -10.98 7.18 -15.76
N GLY A 246 -12.20 6.68 -15.67
CA GLY A 246 -13.44 7.40 -15.98
C GLY A 246 -13.90 8.41 -14.91
N ARG A 247 -13.23 8.47 -13.79
CA ARG A 247 -13.56 9.36 -12.64
C ARG A 247 -12.90 10.75 -12.73
#